data_7ec4c8f1292a7bc35e100253a0a17ba6
#
_entry.id   7ec4c8f1292a7bc35e100253a0a17ba6
#
_cell.length_a   1.000
_cell.length_b   1.000
_cell.length_c   1.000
_cell.angle_alpha   90.00
_cell.angle_beta   90.00
_cell.angle_gamma   90.00
#
_symmetry.space_group_name_H-M   'P 1'
#
loop_
_entity.id
_entity.type
_entity.pdbx_description
1 polymer ?
#
loop_
_entity_poly.entity_id
_entity_poly.type
_entity_poly.pdbx_seq_one_letter_code
_entity_poly.pdbx_strand_id
1 'polypeptide(L)'
;NVVLSDTLNKINLYGHYGYYREEGEIGVITDSALMVEYSQVDTTYIHGDTLYSYAQGEDKKMTLAYRNVRLYRDDFQGVCDSLSFFSGDSVLHLMQMPIIWNENQQITGDTIHIYPKNGEIDRIHIVNNAIMIQEEDTIHYNQVAGKEIMAYIVNEELDMVQISSNVESIFYPNDQGELIGLN
;
A
#
# COMPACT_ATOMS: atom_id res chain seq x y z
N ASN A 1 -23.03 15.36 3.80
CA ASN A 1 -22.21 14.19 3.43
C ASN A 1 -22.54 13.80 2.00
N VAL A 2 -21.54 13.56 1.20
CA VAL A 2 -21.65 13.08 -0.19
C VAL A 2 -21.20 11.63 -0.22
N VAL A 3 -21.88 10.80 -1.03
CA VAL A 3 -21.48 9.42 -1.32
C VAL A 3 -21.56 9.23 -2.82
N LEU A 4 -20.45 8.77 -3.43
CA LEU A 4 -20.42 8.28 -4.80
C LEU A 4 -20.16 6.79 -4.75
N SER A 5 -21.05 5.99 -5.36
CA SER A 5 -20.95 4.53 -5.35
C SER A 5 -20.74 4.00 -6.76
N ASP A 6 -19.71 3.18 -6.93
CA ASP A 6 -19.46 2.37 -8.09
C ASP A 6 -19.69 0.90 -7.74
N THR A 7 -20.87 0.40 -8.03
CA THR A 7 -21.26 -0.97 -7.68
C THR A 7 -20.58 -2.01 -8.57
N LEU A 8 -20.15 -1.63 -9.78
CA LEU A 8 -19.43 -2.50 -10.70
C LEU A 8 -18.02 -2.80 -10.21
N ASN A 9 -17.29 -1.74 -9.84
CA ASN A 9 -15.92 -1.84 -9.32
C ASN A 9 -15.86 -2.05 -7.80
N LYS A 10 -17.02 -2.12 -7.11
CA LYS A 10 -17.08 -2.29 -5.66
C LYS A 10 -16.34 -1.19 -4.87
N ILE A 11 -16.51 0.06 -5.28
CA ILE A 11 -15.89 1.22 -4.67
C ILE A 11 -16.95 2.20 -4.20
N ASN A 12 -16.82 2.66 -2.96
CA ASN A 12 -17.58 3.78 -2.43
C ASN A 12 -16.63 4.93 -2.04
N LEU A 13 -17.00 6.15 -2.42
CA LEU A 13 -16.29 7.38 -2.02
C LEU A 13 -17.20 8.20 -1.09
N TYR A 14 -16.69 8.60 0.04
CA TYR A 14 -17.38 9.39 1.07
C TYR A 14 -16.65 10.70 1.34
N GLY A 15 -17.37 11.77 1.67
CA GLY A 15 -16.81 13.05 2.11
C GLY A 15 -17.88 14.08 2.42
N HIS A 16 -17.47 15.28 2.86
CA HIS A 16 -18.39 16.35 3.15
C HIS A 16 -18.78 17.15 1.92
N TYR A 17 -17.84 17.29 0.98
CA TYR A 17 -18.07 17.97 -0.29
C TYR A 17 -17.61 17.08 -1.45
N GLY A 18 -18.31 17.17 -2.58
CA GLY A 18 -17.94 16.47 -3.81
C GLY A 18 -18.77 16.93 -4.99
N TYR A 19 -18.26 16.63 -6.18
CA TYR A 19 -19.00 16.78 -7.42
C TYR A 19 -18.76 15.60 -8.35
N TYR A 20 -19.68 15.38 -9.27
CA TYR A 20 -19.57 14.39 -10.32
C TYR A 20 -19.84 15.03 -11.67
N ARG A 21 -19.08 14.67 -12.68
CA ARG A 21 -19.24 15.06 -14.08
C ARG A 21 -19.38 13.82 -14.94
N GLU A 22 -20.48 13.71 -15.69
CA GLU A 22 -20.77 12.56 -16.54
C GLU A 22 -19.73 12.38 -17.64
N GLU A 23 -19.29 13.48 -18.29
CA GLU A 23 -18.23 13.44 -19.29
C GLU A 23 -16.91 13.02 -18.64
N GLY A 24 -16.41 11.82 -18.98
CA GLY A 24 -15.22 11.21 -18.40
C GLY A 24 -15.46 10.54 -17.05
N GLU A 25 -16.72 10.49 -16.57
CA GLU A 25 -17.10 9.89 -15.28
C GLU A 25 -16.23 10.36 -14.12
N ILE A 26 -16.00 11.68 -14.07
CA ILE A 26 -15.08 12.26 -13.08
C ILE A 26 -15.83 12.54 -11.78
N GLY A 27 -15.43 11.87 -10.73
CA GLY A 27 -15.84 12.13 -9.36
C GLY A 27 -14.74 12.77 -8.54
N VAL A 28 -15.07 13.78 -7.75
CA VAL A 28 -14.14 14.41 -6.80
C VAL A 28 -14.81 14.49 -5.45
N ILE A 29 -14.11 14.04 -4.43
CA ILE A 29 -14.55 14.12 -3.03
C ILE A 29 -13.45 14.80 -2.22
N THR A 30 -13.86 15.75 -1.39
CA THR A 30 -12.94 16.46 -0.48
C THR A 30 -13.53 16.57 0.90
N ASP A 31 -12.75 17.09 1.83
CA ASP A 31 -13.12 17.30 3.22
C ASP A 31 -13.53 15.99 3.90
N SER A 32 -12.55 15.37 4.52
CA SER A 32 -12.63 14.01 5.08
C SER A 32 -12.94 12.94 4.03
N ALA A 33 -12.24 13.01 2.90
CA ALA A 33 -12.44 12.08 1.80
C ALA A 33 -11.97 10.68 2.15
N LEU A 34 -12.84 9.69 1.94
CA LEU A 34 -12.60 8.27 2.22
C LEU A 34 -13.06 7.43 1.02
N MET A 35 -12.18 6.59 0.52
CA MET A 35 -12.52 5.49 -0.39
C MET A 35 -12.62 4.19 0.39
N VAL A 36 -13.63 3.40 0.09
CA VAL A 36 -13.80 2.03 0.56
C VAL A 36 -13.89 1.13 -0.66
N GLU A 37 -12.91 0.27 -0.84
CA GLU A 37 -12.83 -0.73 -1.90
C GLU A 37 -13.07 -2.12 -1.29
N TYR A 38 -14.05 -2.87 -1.80
CA TYR A 38 -14.52 -4.14 -1.23
C TYR A 38 -14.70 -5.25 -2.29
N SER A 39 -13.91 -5.17 -3.37
CA SER A 39 -13.88 -6.21 -4.42
C SER A 39 -13.01 -7.41 -4.05
N GLN A 40 -12.09 -7.21 -3.12
CA GLN A 40 -11.14 -8.22 -2.64
C GLN A 40 -11.70 -8.96 -1.41
N VAL A 41 -10.94 -9.95 -0.91
CA VAL A 41 -11.27 -10.67 0.32
C VAL A 41 -11.37 -9.69 1.49
N ASP A 42 -10.34 -8.83 1.63
CA ASP A 42 -10.29 -7.80 2.65
C ASP A 42 -10.66 -6.43 2.07
N THR A 43 -11.36 -5.65 2.88
CA THR A 43 -11.75 -4.30 2.50
C THR A 43 -10.57 -3.34 2.66
N THR A 44 -10.31 -2.56 1.60
CA THR A 44 -9.29 -1.51 1.60
C THR A 44 -9.92 -0.14 1.87
N TYR A 45 -9.38 0.58 2.83
CA TYR A 45 -9.77 1.94 3.18
C TYR A 45 -8.65 2.91 2.82
N ILE A 46 -8.95 3.93 2.02
CA ILE A 46 -8.00 4.98 1.64
C ILE A 46 -8.60 6.33 2.00
N HIS A 47 -7.95 7.02 2.92
CA HIS A 47 -8.29 8.38 3.33
C HIS A 47 -7.27 9.36 2.73
N GLY A 48 -7.72 10.55 2.34
CA GLY A 48 -6.87 11.65 1.90
C GLY A 48 -7.60 12.99 2.01
N ASP A 49 -6.91 14.10 1.79
CA ASP A 49 -7.55 15.42 1.75
C ASP A 49 -8.50 15.50 0.55
N THR A 50 -8.11 14.89 -0.58
CA THR A 50 -8.91 14.86 -1.81
C THR A 50 -8.79 13.51 -2.50
N LEU A 51 -9.90 12.99 -2.95
CA LEU A 51 -9.98 11.81 -3.82
C LEU A 51 -10.55 12.20 -5.18
N TYR A 52 -9.89 11.74 -6.24
CA TYR A 52 -10.35 11.82 -7.64
C TYR A 52 -10.60 10.41 -8.15
N SER A 53 -11.74 10.22 -8.84
CA SER A 53 -12.00 8.98 -9.56
C SER A 53 -12.44 9.34 -10.98
N TYR A 54 -11.91 8.64 -11.98
CA TYR A 54 -12.29 8.86 -13.38
C TYR A 54 -12.21 7.57 -14.20
N ALA A 55 -13.00 7.51 -15.27
CA ALA A 55 -13.00 6.36 -16.18
C ALA A 55 -11.63 6.25 -16.89
N GLN A 56 -11.09 5.03 -16.94
CA GLN A 56 -9.87 4.68 -17.67
C GLN A 56 -10.06 3.39 -18.46
N GLY A 57 -10.76 3.52 -19.57
CA GLY A 57 -11.19 2.39 -20.39
C GLY A 57 -12.60 1.93 -20.05
N GLU A 58 -13.00 0.80 -20.63
CA GLU A 58 -14.32 0.24 -20.47
C GLU A 58 -14.44 -0.41 -19.08
N ASP A 59 -15.43 0.04 -18.30
CA ASP A 59 -15.75 -0.47 -16.96
C ASP A 59 -14.57 -0.42 -15.94
N LYS A 60 -13.52 0.37 -16.19
CA LYS A 60 -12.37 0.53 -15.31
C LYS A 60 -12.20 1.97 -14.85
N LYS A 61 -11.73 2.13 -13.62
CA LYS A 61 -11.51 3.44 -13.01
C LYS A 61 -10.12 3.57 -12.40
N MET A 62 -9.59 4.77 -12.54
CA MET A 62 -8.43 5.21 -11.78
C MET A 62 -8.92 6.07 -10.63
N THR A 63 -8.47 5.75 -9.42
CA THR A 63 -8.68 6.59 -8.23
C THR A 63 -7.33 7.14 -7.78
N LEU A 64 -7.29 8.43 -7.51
CA LEU A 64 -6.12 9.14 -7.01
C LEU A 64 -6.47 9.75 -5.65
N ALA A 65 -5.59 9.57 -4.67
CA ALA A 65 -5.67 10.22 -3.38
C ALA A 65 -4.50 11.21 -3.23
N TYR A 66 -4.79 12.41 -2.75
CA TYR A 66 -3.79 13.46 -2.59
C TYR A 66 -3.78 14.03 -1.19
N ARG A 67 -2.58 14.19 -0.67
CA ARG A 67 -2.17 14.75 0.60
C ARG A 67 -2.70 14.00 1.83
N ASN A 68 -1.81 13.79 2.76
CA ASN A 68 -2.12 13.14 4.03
C ASN A 68 -2.82 11.78 3.86
N VAL A 69 -2.37 11.02 2.84
CA VAL A 69 -2.99 9.74 2.52
C VAL A 69 -2.69 8.73 3.62
N ARG A 70 -3.73 8.06 4.07
CA ARG A 70 -3.69 6.94 5.01
C ARG A 70 -4.39 5.77 4.39
N LEU A 71 -3.75 4.63 4.44
CA LEU A 71 -4.22 3.37 3.91
C LEU A 71 -4.40 2.39 5.07
N TYR A 72 -5.51 1.69 5.08
CA TYR A 72 -5.77 0.62 6.03
C TYR A 72 -6.39 -0.58 5.31
N ARG A 73 -5.86 -1.74 5.59
CA ARG A 73 -6.42 -3.06 5.33
C ARG A 73 -6.08 -3.95 6.51
N ASP A 74 -6.75 -5.06 6.72
CA ASP A 74 -6.54 -5.89 7.92
C ASP A 74 -5.11 -6.43 8.02
N ASP A 75 -4.48 -6.71 6.88
CA ASP A 75 -3.13 -7.26 6.78
C ASP A 75 -2.01 -6.19 6.72
N PHE A 76 -2.34 -4.91 6.46
CA PHE A 76 -1.35 -3.84 6.45
C PHE A 76 -1.94 -2.44 6.63
N GLN A 77 -1.10 -1.51 7.04
CA GLN A 77 -1.40 -0.09 7.18
C GLN A 77 -0.33 0.73 6.48
N GLY A 78 -0.67 1.95 6.04
CA GLY A 78 0.30 2.80 5.38
C GLY A 78 -0.03 4.28 5.41
N VAL A 79 0.99 5.08 5.19
CA VAL A 79 0.88 6.53 4.98
C VAL A 79 1.74 6.94 3.79
N CYS A 80 1.28 7.94 3.05
CA CYS A 80 2.06 8.58 1.98
C CYS A 80 1.49 9.98 1.69
N ASP A 81 2.13 10.74 0.82
CA ASP A 81 1.53 12.01 0.35
C ASP A 81 0.46 11.75 -0.70
N SER A 82 0.74 10.88 -1.66
CA SER A 82 -0.16 10.60 -2.78
C SER A 82 -0.25 9.09 -3.05
N LEU A 83 -1.41 8.66 -3.52
CA LEU A 83 -1.67 7.27 -3.88
C LEU A 83 -2.48 7.21 -5.17
N SER A 84 -2.21 6.22 -6.02
CA SER A 84 -3.10 5.84 -7.11
C SER A 84 -3.51 4.37 -7.02
N PHE A 85 -4.77 4.11 -7.38
CA PHE A 85 -5.37 2.79 -7.42
C PHE A 85 -6.10 2.61 -8.75
N PHE A 86 -5.77 1.55 -9.49
CA PHE A 86 -6.46 1.20 -10.74
C PHE A 86 -7.31 -0.05 -10.54
N SER A 87 -8.61 0.05 -10.75
CA SER A 87 -9.56 -1.06 -10.52
C SER A 87 -9.38 -2.23 -11.51
N GLY A 88 -8.58 -2.06 -12.56
CA GLY A 88 -8.34 -3.09 -13.58
C GLY A 88 -7.42 -4.21 -13.13
N ASP A 89 -6.44 -3.88 -12.30
CA ASP A 89 -5.46 -4.83 -11.75
C ASP A 89 -5.33 -4.72 -10.23
N SER A 90 -6.07 -3.79 -9.62
CA SER A 90 -6.07 -3.50 -8.18
C SER A 90 -4.68 -3.10 -7.63
N VAL A 91 -3.75 -2.68 -8.49
CA VAL A 91 -2.42 -2.25 -8.06
C VAL A 91 -2.50 -0.91 -7.32
N LEU A 92 -1.86 -0.85 -6.15
CA LEU A 92 -1.68 0.36 -5.37
C LEU A 92 -0.28 0.93 -5.61
N HIS A 93 -0.21 2.21 -5.95
CA HIS A 93 1.04 2.96 -6.06
C HIS A 93 1.06 4.05 -4.99
N LEU A 94 1.93 3.90 -3.99
CA LEU A 94 2.15 4.86 -2.93
C LEU A 94 3.39 5.71 -3.27
N MET A 95 3.26 7.01 -3.23
CA MET A 95 4.28 7.94 -3.70
C MET A 95 4.66 8.97 -2.63
N GLN A 96 5.88 9.52 -2.75
CA GLN A 96 6.44 10.56 -1.91
C GLN A 96 6.64 10.08 -0.45
N MET A 97 7.66 9.26 -0.30
CA MET A 97 8.15 8.71 0.98
C MET A 97 7.07 7.91 1.75
N PRO A 98 6.45 6.92 1.11
CA PRO A 98 5.50 6.04 1.77
C PRO A 98 6.16 5.26 2.90
N ILE A 99 5.36 4.98 3.92
CA ILE A 99 5.68 4.01 4.97
C ILE A 99 4.52 3.02 5.05
N ILE A 100 4.84 1.74 5.06
CA ILE A 100 3.88 0.65 5.26
C ILE A 100 4.29 -0.12 6.51
N TRP A 101 3.32 -0.52 7.28
CA TRP A 101 3.46 -1.43 8.42
C TRP A 101 2.59 -2.66 8.22
N ASN A 102 3.17 -3.80 8.50
CA ASN A 102 2.49 -5.08 8.60
C ASN A 102 3.02 -5.79 9.84
N GLU A 103 2.14 -6.18 10.79
CA GLU A 103 2.51 -6.84 12.04
C GLU A 103 3.84 -6.34 12.65
N ASN A 104 4.93 -7.05 12.38
CA ASN A 104 6.28 -6.78 12.90
C ASN A 104 7.23 -6.14 11.86
N GLN A 105 6.71 -5.71 10.70
CA GLN A 105 7.53 -5.16 9.61
C GLN A 105 7.19 -3.71 9.32
N GLN A 106 8.21 -2.94 8.97
CA GLN A 106 8.09 -1.60 8.40
C GLN A 106 8.85 -1.52 7.09
N ILE A 107 8.19 -0.99 6.08
CA ILE A 107 8.72 -0.83 4.73
C ILE A 107 8.65 0.64 4.34
N THR A 108 9.72 1.18 3.78
CA THR A 108 9.78 2.56 3.30
C THR A 108 10.65 2.69 2.05
N GLY A 109 10.40 3.73 1.27
CA GLY A 109 11.14 4.07 0.05
C GLY A 109 10.62 5.38 -0.55
N ASP A 110 11.09 5.75 -1.75
CA ASP A 110 10.54 6.93 -2.46
C ASP A 110 9.15 6.61 -3.04
N THR A 111 8.96 5.36 -3.49
CA THR A 111 7.71 4.84 -4.03
C THR A 111 7.55 3.37 -3.64
N ILE A 112 6.33 2.96 -3.35
CA ILE A 112 5.98 1.57 -3.08
C ILE A 112 4.83 1.16 -4.00
N HIS A 113 4.97 0.01 -4.67
CA HIS A 113 3.93 -0.61 -5.48
C HIS A 113 3.50 -1.91 -4.81
N ILE A 114 2.21 -2.06 -4.54
CA ILE A 114 1.62 -3.28 -3.99
C ILE A 114 0.83 -3.96 -5.11
N TYR A 115 1.18 -5.19 -5.41
CA TYR A 115 0.58 -6.02 -6.46
C TYR A 115 -0.24 -7.13 -5.83
N PRO A 116 -1.57 -7.07 -5.91
CA PRO A 116 -2.43 -8.14 -5.47
C PRO A 116 -2.52 -9.25 -6.53
N LYS A 117 -2.84 -10.46 -6.06
CA LYS A 117 -3.20 -11.60 -6.88
C LYS A 117 -4.22 -12.44 -6.15
N ASN A 118 -5.37 -12.70 -6.79
CA ASN A 118 -6.49 -13.44 -6.20
C ASN A 118 -7.02 -12.85 -4.87
N GLY A 119 -6.87 -11.54 -4.67
CA GLY A 119 -7.36 -10.84 -3.48
C GLY A 119 -6.35 -10.67 -2.34
N GLU A 120 -5.20 -11.33 -2.42
CA GLU A 120 -4.11 -11.25 -1.44
C GLU A 120 -2.93 -10.48 -2.02
N ILE A 121 -2.02 -10.00 -1.19
CA ILE A 121 -0.77 -9.39 -1.66
C ILE A 121 0.15 -10.51 -2.19
N ASP A 122 0.55 -10.39 -3.46
CA ASP A 122 1.50 -11.29 -4.13
C ASP A 122 2.93 -10.78 -3.99
N ARG A 123 3.14 -9.47 -4.18
CA ARG A 123 4.47 -8.85 -4.07
C ARG A 123 4.39 -7.36 -3.80
N ILE A 124 5.45 -6.87 -3.19
CA ILE A 124 5.66 -5.45 -2.91
C ILE A 124 6.98 -5.02 -3.56
N HIS A 125 6.95 -3.98 -4.39
CA HIS A 125 8.13 -3.39 -5.01
C HIS A 125 8.41 -2.01 -4.41
N ILE A 126 9.54 -1.88 -3.78
CA ILE A 126 10.02 -0.65 -3.16
C ILE A 126 11.09 -0.06 -4.07
N VAL A 127 10.87 1.17 -4.51
CA VAL A 127 11.70 1.84 -5.53
C VAL A 127 12.41 3.03 -4.91
N ASN A 128 13.71 3.06 -5.05
CA ASN A 128 14.68 4.03 -4.52
C ASN A 128 14.62 4.19 -3.00
N ASN A 129 15.79 4.32 -2.39
CA ASN A 129 15.95 4.45 -0.93
C ASN A 129 15.14 3.38 -0.17
N ALA A 130 15.13 2.16 -0.72
CA ALA A 130 14.35 1.06 -0.21
C ALA A 130 14.91 0.56 1.12
N ILE A 131 14.08 0.50 2.14
CA ILE A 131 14.42 -0.04 3.47
C ILE A 131 13.27 -0.93 3.94
N MET A 132 13.63 -2.10 4.46
CA MET A 132 12.72 -3.00 5.17
C MET A 132 13.31 -3.29 6.55
N ILE A 133 12.48 -3.16 7.57
CA ILE A 133 12.82 -3.41 8.97
C ILE A 133 11.85 -4.47 9.49
N GLN A 134 12.37 -5.47 10.19
CA GLN A 134 11.59 -6.51 10.85
C GLN A 134 11.97 -6.58 12.32
N GLU A 135 11.00 -6.51 13.20
CA GLU A 135 11.19 -6.74 14.63
C GLU A 135 11.49 -8.21 14.88
N GLU A 136 12.64 -8.50 15.50
CA GLU A 136 13.04 -9.84 15.90
C GLU A 136 12.68 -10.09 17.37
N ASP A 137 12.96 -9.09 18.20
CA ASP A 137 12.53 -9.01 19.59
C ASP A 137 12.38 -7.54 20.03
N THR A 138 12.16 -7.27 21.30
CA THR A 138 11.89 -5.93 21.83
C THR A 138 13.01 -4.91 21.61
N ILE A 139 14.24 -5.33 21.27
CA ILE A 139 15.43 -4.46 21.11
C ILE A 139 16.23 -4.75 19.82
N HIS A 140 15.97 -5.86 19.15
CA HIS A 140 16.70 -6.23 17.92
C HIS A 140 15.79 -6.16 16.69
N TYR A 141 16.30 -5.57 15.63
CA TYR A 141 15.59 -5.35 14.37
C TYR A 141 16.47 -5.81 13.21
N ASN A 142 16.03 -6.82 12.48
CA ASN A 142 16.58 -7.16 11.18
C ASN A 142 16.32 -6.03 10.21
N GLN A 143 17.34 -5.60 9.45
CA GLN A 143 17.22 -4.47 8.54
C GLN A 143 17.90 -4.81 7.23
N VAL A 144 17.25 -4.47 6.14
CA VAL A 144 17.85 -4.52 4.80
C VAL A 144 17.57 -3.22 4.07
N ALA A 145 18.57 -2.72 3.35
CA ALA A 145 18.48 -1.51 2.55
C ALA A 145 19.12 -1.74 1.18
N GLY A 146 18.63 -1.01 0.19
CA GLY A 146 19.16 -1.04 -1.16
C GLY A 146 18.53 0.03 -2.04
N LYS A 147 18.91 0.07 -3.32
CA LYS A 147 18.25 0.95 -4.27
C LYS A 147 16.81 0.53 -4.50
N GLU A 148 16.58 -0.77 -4.64
CA GLU A 148 15.26 -1.35 -4.85
C GLU A 148 15.14 -2.66 -4.06
N ILE A 149 13.95 -2.92 -3.56
CA ILE A 149 13.58 -4.18 -2.91
C ILE A 149 12.32 -4.73 -3.56
N MET A 150 12.35 -6.00 -3.94
CA MET A 150 11.16 -6.77 -4.33
C MET A 150 10.92 -7.84 -3.27
N ALA A 151 9.81 -7.73 -2.55
CA ALA A 151 9.35 -8.71 -1.58
C ALA A 151 8.23 -9.56 -2.20
N TYR A 152 8.33 -10.86 -2.08
CA TYR A 152 7.33 -11.84 -2.55
C TYR A 152 6.63 -12.45 -1.35
N ILE A 153 5.31 -12.51 -1.44
CA ILE A 153 4.44 -12.95 -0.35
C ILE A 153 3.74 -14.24 -0.80
N VAL A 154 3.76 -15.26 0.04
CA VAL A 154 3.09 -16.53 -0.19
C VAL A 154 2.34 -16.93 1.08
N ASN A 155 1.03 -17.17 0.98
CA ASN A 155 0.17 -17.48 2.12
C ASN A 155 0.28 -16.44 3.25
N GLU A 156 0.26 -15.14 2.90
CA GLU A 156 0.37 -13.99 3.80
C GLU A 156 1.73 -13.85 4.51
N GLU A 157 2.70 -14.72 4.23
CA GLU A 157 4.04 -14.70 4.79
C GLU A 157 5.09 -14.25 3.77
N LEU A 158 6.13 -13.56 4.24
CA LEU A 158 7.28 -13.18 3.42
C LEU A 158 8.07 -14.42 3.01
N ASP A 159 8.02 -14.78 1.71
CA ASP A 159 8.72 -15.92 1.14
C ASP A 159 10.15 -15.56 0.69
N MET A 160 10.29 -14.48 -0.05
CA MET A 160 11.57 -14.08 -0.63
C MET A 160 11.73 -12.56 -0.70
N VAL A 161 12.94 -12.09 -0.44
CA VAL A 161 13.34 -10.70 -0.66
C VAL A 161 14.49 -10.66 -1.66
N GLN A 162 14.30 -9.87 -2.71
CA GLN A 162 15.33 -9.60 -3.73
C GLN A 162 15.72 -8.12 -3.63
N ILE A 163 17.00 -7.85 -3.42
CA ILE A 163 17.52 -6.49 -3.21
C ILE A 163 18.51 -6.18 -4.32
N SER A 164 18.44 -4.98 -4.87
CA SER A 164 19.36 -4.53 -5.92
C SER A 164 20.12 -3.28 -5.52
N SER A 165 21.38 -3.24 -5.85
CA SER A 165 22.33 -2.12 -5.75
C SER A 165 22.47 -1.52 -4.34
N ASN A 166 23.72 -1.31 -3.92
CA ASN A 166 24.08 -0.71 -2.63
C ASN A 166 23.41 -1.44 -1.44
N VAL A 167 23.52 -2.76 -1.45
CA VAL A 167 22.85 -3.60 -0.43
C VAL A 167 23.59 -3.48 0.90
N GLU A 168 22.84 -3.10 1.93
CA GLU A 168 23.28 -3.12 3.32
C GLU A 168 22.28 -3.95 4.14
N SER A 169 22.80 -4.76 5.07
CA SER A 169 21.91 -5.55 5.95
C SER A 169 22.47 -5.67 7.35
N ILE A 170 21.59 -5.69 8.32
CA ILE A 170 21.81 -6.08 9.70
C ILE A 170 20.89 -7.25 9.97
N PHE A 171 21.43 -8.36 10.42
CA PHE A 171 20.69 -9.57 10.69
C PHE A 171 21.04 -10.14 12.06
N TYR A 172 20.07 -10.45 12.85
CA TYR A 172 20.20 -11.10 14.16
C TYR A 172 19.76 -12.57 14.01
N PRO A 173 20.71 -13.51 13.88
CA PRO A 173 20.38 -14.92 13.71
C PRO A 173 19.69 -15.46 14.98
N ASN A 174 18.62 -16.18 14.77
CA ASN A 174 17.79 -16.77 15.80
C ASN A 174 17.78 -18.29 15.62
N ASP A 175 17.97 -19.06 16.70
CA ASP A 175 17.76 -20.50 16.72
C ASP A 175 16.80 -20.86 17.85
N GLN A 176 15.63 -21.38 17.49
CA GLN A 176 14.55 -21.79 18.39
C GLN A 176 14.07 -20.68 19.36
N GLY A 177 14.11 -19.40 18.93
CA GLY A 177 13.70 -18.26 19.74
C GLY A 177 14.82 -17.67 20.62
N GLU A 178 16.05 -18.18 20.54
CA GLU A 178 17.20 -17.57 21.18
C GLU A 178 18.14 -16.95 20.15
N LEU A 179 18.51 -15.67 20.34
CA LEU A 179 19.47 -15.01 19.48
C LEU A 179 20.84 -15.70 19.60
N ILE A 180 21.35 -16.11 18.47
CA ILE A 180 22.71 -16.64 18.39
C ILE A 180 23.67 -15.45 18.43
N GLY A 181 24.32 -15.21 19.55
CA GLY A 181 25.26 -14.10 19.70
C GLY A 181 26.36 -14.16 18.66
N LEU A 182 26.67 -13.01 18.03
CA LEU A 182 27.91 -12.81 17.30
C LEU A 182 29.06 -12.85 18.31
N ASN A 183 29.85 -13.92 18.35
CA ASN A 183 31.12 -14.00 19.06
C ASN A 183 32.23 -13.33 18.24
#